data_05871d4b8876edd3a4dac3bff70074da
#
_entry.id   05871d4b8876edd3a4dac3bff70074da
#
_cell.length_a   1.000
_cell.length_b   1.000
_cell.length_c   1.000
_cell.angle_alpha   90.00
_cell.angle_beta   90.00
_cell.angle_gamma   90.00
#
_symmetry.space_group_name_H-M   'P 1'
#
loop_
_entity.id
_entity.type
_entity.pdbx_description
1 polymer ?
#
loop_
_entity_poly.entity_id
_entity_poly.type
_entity_poly.pdbx_seq_one_letter_code
_entity_poly.pdbx_strand_id
1 'polypeptide(L)'
;MGLMETIKSDKGSVENRKVERPLPVIAQRTLKKLGGDINRGRRRRGLTQQALAERVGAGLSTIKRLEAGDPRMQLHVLARVLQVFGELDRLSDLLDSAQDDVGLALMDEQLPQRVRTPKKSPHAF
;
A
#
# COMPACT_ATOMS: atom_id res chain seq x y z
N MET A 1 5.60 -22.95 -34.31
CA MET A 1 5.04 -23.81 -33.27
C MET A 1 5.16 -23.21 -31.89
N GLY A 2 6.28 -22.62 -31.56
CA GLY A 2 6.46 -21.96 -30.28
C GLY A 2 5.52 -20.77 -30.04
N LEU A 3 5.07 -20.15 -31.10
CA LEU A 3 4.15 -19.01 -31.01
C LEU A 3 2.80 -19.39 -30.38
N MET A 4 2.30 -20.58 -30.68
CA MET A 4 1.02 -21.03 -30.15
C MET A 4 1.09 -21.28 -28.65
N GLU A 5 2.20 -21.82 -28.18
CA GLU A 5 2.39 -22.06 -26.75
C GLU A 5 2.47 -20.77 -25.97
N THR A 6 3.17 -19.78 -26.52
CA THR A 6 3.27 -18.45 -25.90
C THR A 6 1.88 -17.80 -25.77
N ILE A 7 1.07 -17.90 -26.82
CA ILE A 7 -0.27 -17.33 -26.81
C ILE A 7 -1.16 -18.01 -25.76
N LYS A 8 -1.06 -19.32 -25.63
CA LYS A 8 -1.83 -20.05 -24.62
C LYS A 8 -1.46 -19.62 -23.22
N SER A 9 -0.17 -19.46 -22.96
CA SER A 9 0.31 -19.01 -21.68
C SER A 9 -0.23 -17.63 -21.33
N ASP A 10 -0.22 -16.72 -22.29
CA ASP A 10 -0.75 -15.37 -22.10
C ASP A 10 -2.24 -15.38 -21.84
N LYS A 11 -2.99 -16.19 -22.54
CA LYS A 11 -4.42 -16.31 -22.31
C LYS A 11 -4.75 -16.81 -20.91
N GLY A 12 -4.01 -17.77 -20.44
CA GLY A 12 -4.18 -18.28 -19.09
C GLY A 12 -3.95 -17.20 -18.04
N SER A 13 -2.89 -16.43 -18.21
CA SER A 13 -2.63 -15.29 -17.32
C SER A 13 -3.74 -14.27 -17.33
N VAL A 14 -4.23 -13.93 -18.53
CA VAL A 14 -5.28 -12.92 -18.68
C VAL A 14 -6.59 -13.39 -18.05
N GLU A 15 -6.95 -14.63 -18.24
CA GLU A 15 -8.18 -15.19 -17.70
C GLU A 15 -8.21 -15.18 -16.18
N ASN A 16 -7.08 -15.42 -15.55
CA ASN A 16 -6.98 -15.44 -14.10
C ASN A 16 -6.76 -14.07 -13.48
N ARG A 17 -6.51 -13.08 -14.31
CA ARG A 17 -6.27 -11.72 -13.82
C ARG A 17 -7.59 -11.04 -13.52
N LYS A 18 -7.76 -10.58 -12.30
CA LYS A 18 -8.89 -9.71 -11.97
C LYS A 18 -8.72 -8.38 -12.68
N VAL A 19 -9.80 -7.85 -13.20
CA VAL A 19 -9.80 -6.49 -13.76
C VAL A 19 -9.65 -5.52 -12.60
N GLU A 20 -8.54 -4.82 -12.57
CA GLU A 20 -8.30 -3.80 -11.56
C GLU A 20 -9.04 -2.53 -11.93
N ARG A 21 -9.79 -2.03 -10.99
CA ARG A 21 -10.43 -0.73 -11.14
C ARG A 21 -9.38 0.35 -10.94
N PRO A 22 -9.48 1.47 -11.67
CA PRO A 22 -8.61 2.60 -11.40
C PRO A 22 -8.75 3.06 -9.96
N LEU A 23 -7.64 3.47 -9.37
CA LEU A 23 -7.67 4.04 -8.03
C LEU A 23 -8.50 5.32 -8.04
N PRO A 24 -9.43 5.51 -7.10
CA PRO A 24 -10.22 6.75 -7.05
C PRO A 24 -9.32 7.99 -6.98
N VAL A 25 -9.77 9.08 -7.56
CA VAL A 25 -8.99 10.32 -7.66
C VAL A 25 -8.53 10.82 -6.29
N ILE A 26 -9.39 10.74 -5.29
CA ILE A 26 -9.06 11.18 -3.93
C ILE A 26 -7.91 10.34 -3.37
N ALA A 27 -7.95 9.03 -3.58
CA ALA A 27 -6.87 8.15 -3.14
C ALA A 27 -5.57 8.42 -3.88
N GLN A 28 -5.64 8.69 -5.19
CA GLN A 28 -4.47 9.07 -5.97
C GLN A 28 -3.82 10.34 -5.42
N ARG A 29 -4.61 11.35 -5.12
CA ARG A 29 -4.13 12.61 -4.54
C ARG A 29 -3.49 12.39 -3.17
N THR A 30 -4.09 11.52 -2.37
CA THR A 30 -3.57 11.17 -1.05
C THR A 30 -2.19 10.53 -1.17
N LEU A 31 -2.02 9.62 -2.11
CA LEU A 31 -0.71 8.99 -2.33
C LEU A 31 0.32 9.96 -2.87
N LYS A 32 -0.08 10.87 -3.76
CA LYS A 32 0.83 11.91 -4.25
C LYS A 32 1.26 12.85 -3.13
N LYS A 33 0.33 13.19 -2.25
CA LYS A 33 0.65 14.02 -1.08
C LYS A 33 1.65 13.29 -0.18
N LEU A 34 1.41 12.00 0.09
CA LEU A 34 2.33 11.20 0.90
C LEU A 34 3.71 11.14 0.27
N GLY A 35 3.78 10.90 -1.04
CA GLY A 35 5.05 10.87 -1.75
C GLY A 35 5.79 12.19 -1.64
N GLY A 36 5.09 13.30 -1.77
CA GLY A 36 5.66 14.64 -1.59
C GLY A 36 6.15 14.87 -0.17
N ASP A 37 5.42 14.38 0.82
CA ASP A 37 5.83 14.48 2.22
C ASP A 37 7.10 13.66 2.48
N ILE A 38 7.20 12.49 1.87
CA ILE A 38 8.41 11.66 1.95
C ILE A 38 9.59 12.38 1.32
N ASN A 39 9.39 12.99 0.17
CA ASN A 39 10.42 13.78 -0.50
C ASN A 39 10.94 14.89 0.42
N ARG A 40 10.04 15.66 1.03
CA ARG A 40 10.42 16.72 1.97
C ARG A 40 11.11 16.17 3.19
N GLY A 41 10.61 15.07 3.75
CA GLY A 41 11.23 14.41 4.89
C GLY A 41 12.65 13.95 4.60
N ARG A 42 12.88 13.43 3.40
CA ARG A 42 14.21 13.05 2.94
C ARG A 42 15.13 14.26 2.85
N ARG A 43 14.66 15.34 2.20
CA ARG A 43 15.47 16.55 2.01
C ARG A 43 15.81 17.23 3.33
N ARG A 44 14.88 17.22 4.29
CA ARG A 44 15.15 17.76 5.64
C ARG A 44 16.30 17.02 6.34
N ARG A 45 16.48 15.75 5.99
CA ARG A 45 17.55 14.93 6.55
C ARG A 45 18.84 14.98 5.75
N GLY A 46 18.87 15.84 4.73
CA GLY A 46 20.06 16.00 3.88
C GLY A 46 20.37 14.80 3.01
N LEU A 47 19.38 13.95 2.72
CA LEU A 47 19.59 12.75 1.94
C LEU A 47 19.21 12.97 0.48
N THR A 48 20.05 12.46 -0.43
CA THR A 48 19.67 12.32 -1.83
C THR A 48 18.75 11.09 -2.00
N GLN A 49 18.07 11.02 -3.13
CA GLN A 49 17.28 9.83 -3.43
C GLN A 49 18.15 8.57 -3.45
N GLN A 50 19.33 8.67 -4.03
CA GLN A 50 20.28 7.56 -4.07
C GLN A 50 20.72 7.14 -2.66
N ALA A 51 21.02 8.10 -1.79
CA ALA A 51 21.41 7.80 -0.43
C ALA A 51 20.28 7.10 0.33
N LEU A 52 19.04 7.56 0.16
CA LEU A 52 17.89 6.91 0.78
C LEU A 52 17.73 5.49 0.25
N ALA A 53 17.83 5.32 -1.08
CA ALA A 53 17.73 4.00 -1.70
C ALA A 53 18.73 3.02 -1.11
N GLU A 54 19.97 3.45 -0.93
CA GLU A 54 21.02 2.62 -0.33
C GLU A 54 20.69 2.24 1.11
N ARG A 55 20.20 3.19 1.89
CA ARG A 55 19.86 2.93 3.30
C ARG A 55 18.71 1.95 3.46
N VAL A 56 17.72 2.01 2.58
CA VAL A 56 16.56 1.11 2.67
C VAL A 56 16.78 -0.20 1.92
N GLY A 57 17.87 -0.32 1.16
CA GLY A 57 18.13 -1.51 0.38
C GLY A 57 17.23 -1.65 -0.84
N ALA A 58 16.87 -0.52 -1.44
CA ALA A 58 16.02 -0.49 -2.63
C ALA A 58 16.74 0.19 -3.78
N GLY A 59 16.21 0.04 -4.99
CA GLY A 59 16.75 0.74 -6.15
C GLY A 59 16.33 2.20 -6.18
N LEU A 60 17.11 3.02 -6.88
CA LEU A 60 16.81 4.44 -7.06
C LEU A 60 15.43 4.65 -7.69
N SER A 61 15.10 3.85 -8.70
CA SER A 61 13.80 3.96 -9.37
C SER A 61 12.64 3.69 -8.43
N THR A 62 12.83 2.80 -7.47
CA THR A 62 11.83 2.49 -6.44
C THR A 62 11.56 3.71 -5.55
N ILE A 63 12.63 4.39 -5.11
CA ILE A 63 12.48 5.61 -4.31
C ILE A 63 11.80 6.71 -5.12
N LYS A 64 12.19 6.88 -6.39
CA LYS A 64 11.55 7.87 -7.25
C LYS A 64 10.05 7.63 -7.39
N ARG A 65 9.65 6.38 -7.57
CA ARG A 65 8.23 6.02 -7.68
C ARG A 65 7.49 6.25 -6.37
N LEU A 66 8.12 5.93 -5.25
CA LEU A 66 7.53 6.17 -3.93
C LEU A 66 7.25 7.66 -3.73
N GLU A 67 8.24 8.50 -4.04
CA GLU A 67 8.09 9.96 -3.88
C GLU A 67 7.11 10.55 -4.89
N ALA A 68 6.88 9.88 -6.00
CA ALA A 68 5.85 10.27 -6.96
C ALA A 68 4.45 9.84 -6.57
N GLY A 69 4.33 9.04 -5.52
CA GLY A 69 3.02 8.54 -5.06
C GLY A 69 2.46 7.43 -5.93
N ASP A 70 3.33 6.60 -6.51
CA ASP A 70 2.91 5.49 -7.35
C ASP A 70 2.05 4.52 -6.53
N PRO A 71 0.80 4.26 -6.95
CA PRO A 71 -0.10 3.38 -6.19
C PRO A 71 0.33 1.91 -6.18
N ARG A 72 1.28 1.53 -7.01
CA ARG A 72 1.80 0.16 -7.06
C ARG A 72 2.96 -0.08 -6.12
N MET A 73 3.32 0.92 -5.32
CA MET A 73 4.46 0.80 -4.43
C MET A 73 4.19 -0.27 -3.37
N GLN A 74 5.19 -1.09 -3.13
CA GLN A 74 5.10 -2.14 -2.13
C GLN A 74 5.17 -1.53 -0.73
N LEU A 75 4.32 -2.05 0.15
CA LEU A 75 4.20 -1.53 1.51
C LEU A 75 5.50 -1.65 2.30
N HIS A 76 6.29 -2.72 2.07
CA HIS A 76 7.53 -2.89 2.80
C HIS A 76 8.55 -1.79 2.49
N VAL A 77 8.51 -1.22 1.29
CA VAL A 77 9.40 -0.10 0.95
C VAL A 77 9.02 1.13 1.76
N LEU A 78 7.74 1.42 1.86
CA LEU A 78 7.26 2.52 2.71
C LEU A 78 7.69 2.31 4.16
N ALA A 79 7.52 1.10 4.69
CA ALA A 79 7.93 0.79 6.06
C ALA A 79 9.42 1.01 6.27
N ARG A 80 10.26 0.60 5.32
CA ARG A 80 11.71 0.79 5.41
C ARG A 80 12.10 2.26 5.41
N VAL A 81 11.45 3.06 4.57
CA VAL A 81 11.68 4.50 4.51
C VAL A 81 11.28 5.16 5.83
N LEU A 82 10.11 4.81 6.36
CA LEU A 82 9.65 5.36 7.63
C LEU A 82 10.58 4.97 8.78
N GLN A 83 11.15 3.76 8.74
CA GLN A 83 12.12 3.34 9.73
C GLN A 83 13.38 4.21 9.69
N VAL A 84 13.89 4.51 8.49
CA VAL A 84 15.04 5.41 8.32
C VAL A 84 14.72 6.80 8.87
N PHE A 85 13.50 7.27 8.69
CA PHE A 85 13.07 8.58 9.18
C PHE A 85 12.75 8.60 10.68
N GLY A 86 12.71 7.43 11.33
CA GLY A 86 12.29 7.36 12.72
C GLY A 86 10.81 7.53 12.92
N GLU A 87 10.01 7.24 11.89
CA GLU A 87 8.56 7.47 11.86
C GLU A 87 7.75 6.19 11.71
N LEU A 88 8.38 5.03 11.96
CA LEU A 88 7.70 3.75 11.76
C LEU A 88 6.47 3.60 12.66
N ASP A 89 6.49 4.21 13.84
CA ASP A 89 5.37 4.16 14.78
C ASP A 89 4.10 4.76 14.18
N ARG A 90 4.23 5.75 13.32
CA ARG A 90 3.07 6.36 12.66
C ARG A 90 2.37 5.36 11.74
N LEU A 91 3.11 4.48 11.11
CA LEU A 91 2.52 3.41 10.32
C LEU A 91 1.85 2.37 11.23
N SER A 92 2.51 2.02 12.33
CA SER A 92 1.97 1.11 13.32
C SER A 92 0.65 1.60 13.89
N ASP A 93 0.53 2.90 14.09
CA ASP A 93 -0.62 3.52 14.74
C ASP A 93 -1.74 3.92 13.77
N LEU A 94 -1.56 3.66 12.49
CA LEU A 94 -2.45 4.19 11.45
C LEU A 94 -3.92 3.88 11.70
N LEU A 95 -4.23 2.67 12.12
CA LEU A 95 -5.60 2.25 12.43
C LEU A 95 -5.71 1.69 13.84
N ASP A 96 -4.86 2.18 14.73
CA ASP A 96 -4.81 1.68 16.11
C ASP A 96 -6.02 2.19 16.89
N SER A 97 -6.89 1.28 17.31
CA SER A 97 -8.07 1.61 18.11
C SER A 97 -7.71 2.14 19.50
N ALA A 98 -6.50 1.90 19.97
CA ALA A 98 -6.04 2.49 21.24
C ALA A 98 -5.92 4.02 21.18
N GLN A 99 -5.85 4.59 19.97
CA GLN A 99 -5.86 6.04 19.77
C GLN A 99 -7.26 6.62 19.85
N ASP A 100 -8.28 5.79 19.76
CA ASP A 100 -9.68 6.18 19.80
C ASP A 100 -10.21 6.14 21.24
N ASP A 101 -11.47 6.50 21.41
CA ASP A 101 -12.07 6.49 22.72
C ASP A 101 -12.26 5.05 23.25
N VAL A 102 -12.56 4.94 24.55
CA VAL A 102 -12.73 3.66 25.23
C VAL A 102 -13.83 2.82 24.57
N GLY A 103 -14.86 3.45 24.02
CA GLY A 103 -15.95 2.75 23.36
C GLY A 103 -15.48 1.90 22.17
N LEU A 104 -14.61 2.48 21.34
CA LEU A 104 -14.08 1.73 20.19
C LEU A 104 -13.18 0.58 20.62
N ALA A 105 -12.36 0.79 21.63
CA ALA A 105 -11.51 -0.27 22.16
C ALA A 105 -12.35 -1.44 22.69
N LEU A 106 -13.44 -1.16 23.39
CA LEU A 106 -14.36 -2.18 23.88
C LEU A 106 -15.06 -2.89 22.74
N MET A 107 -15.43 -2.17 21.69
CA MET A 107 -16.02 -2.80 20.51
C MET A 107 -15.05 -3.76 19.84
N ASP A 108 -13.79 -3.41 19.77
CA ASP A 108 -12.75 -4.28 19.19
C ASP A 108 -12.63 -5.59 19.95
N GLU A 109 -12.72 -5.55 21.27
CA GLU A 109 -12.67 -6.75 22.12
C GLU A 109 -13.83 -7.72 21.82
N GLN A 110 -14.93 -7.18 21.33
CA GLN A 110 -16.13 -7.96 21.01
C GLN A 110 -16.17 -8.43 19.55
N LEU A 111 -15.19 -8.03 18.73
CA LEU A 111 -15.18 -8.41 17.34
C LEU A 111 -14.90 -9.89 17.15
N PRO A 112 -15.62 -10.56 16.24
CA PRO A 112 -15.32 -11.94 15.91
C PRO A 112 -13.98 -12.01 15.15
N GLN A 113 -13.21 -13.07 15.42
CA GLN A 113 -11.96 -13.30 14.70
C GLN A 113 -12.17 -13.54 13.21
N ARG A 114 -13.33 -14.10 12.87
CA ARG A 114 -13.70 -14.36 11.48
C ARG A 114 -15.10 -13.82 11.25
N VAL A 115 -15.19 -12.94 10.27
CA VAL A 115 -16.48 -12.41 9.85
C VAL A 115 -17.15 -13.40 8.90
N ARG A 116 -18.42 -13.75 9.20
CA ARG A 116 -19.21 -14.61 8.33
C ARG A 116 -19.79 -13.78 7.21
N THR A 117 -19.60 -14.26 5.96
CA THR A 117 -20.31 -13.68 4.84
C THR A 117 -21.78 -14.08 4.92
N PRO A 118 -22.72 -13.11 4.91
CA PRO A 118 -24.15 -13.44 4.94
C PRO A 118 -24.52 -14.29 3.74
N LYS A 119 -25.45 -15.25 3.94
CA LYS A 119 -25.99 -16.01 2.82
C LYS A 119 -26.75 -15.07 1.90
N LYS A 120 -26.51 -15.20 0.59
CA LYS A 120 -27.29 -14.44 -0.37
C LYS A 120 -28.72 -14.97 -0.37
N SER A 121 -29.64 -14.09 -0.08
CA SER A 121 -31.06 -14.35 -0.25
C SER A 121 -31.41 -14.22 -1.73
N PRO A 122 -32.42 -14.98 -2.24
CA PRO A 122 -32.89 -14.78 -3.60
C PRO A 122 -33.38 -13.37 -3.89
N HIS A 123 -33.69 -12.61 -2.85
CA HIS A 123 -34.19 -11.24 -2.96
C HIS A 123 -33.15 -10.19 -2.65
N ALA A 124 -31.93 -10.59 -2.35
CA ALA A 124 -30.90 -9.66 -1.94
C ALA A 124 -30.35 -8.79 -3.08
N PHE A 125 -30.48 -9.24 -4.29
CA PHE A 125 -29.98 -8.50 -5.47
C PHE A 125 -30.78 -8.83 -6.71
#